data_dea6bf65f25a7c4d07f038507bd78f59
#
_entry.id   dea6bf65f25a7c4d07f038507bd78f59
#
_cell.length_a   1.000
_cell.length_b   1.000
_cell.length_c   1.000
_cell.angle_alpha   90.00
_cell.angle_beta   90.00
_cell.angle_gamma   90.00
#
_symmetry.space_group_name_H-M   'P 1'
#
loop_
_entity.id
_entity.type
_entity.pdbx_description
1 polymer ?
#
loop_
_entity_poly.entity_id
_entity_poly.type
_entity_poly.pdbx_seq_one_letter_code
_entity_poly.pdbx_strand_id
1 'polypeptide(L)'
;MKRSIMVLLIGMALGMPLIAAAATYQLDADHSSIQFKIRHLTVSNVTGTFNKFKGSASLEGEDPSTLKAEVTIEAASVDTGHEKRDEHLRNPDFLDTAKYPAITFVSKKVIKGDSGKLKIVGDLTLHGVTREITVDLEGPTPEIKDPGGNFRRGATGSARIDRRDFGITWNKVLDSGGLVVGNEVTIYVEIEWVRK
;
A
#
# COMPACT_ATOMS: atom_id res chain seq x y z
N MET A 1 -80.27 0.61 -8.20
CA MET A 1 -79.13 0.23 -7.34
C MET A 1 -77.87 0.22 -8.20
N LYS A 2 -77.03 1.33 -8.15
CA LYS A 2 -75.76 1.42 -8.89
C LYS A 2 -74.61 1.00 -7.95
N ARG A 3 -73.94 -0.08 -8.26
CA ARG A 3 -72.73 -0.56 -7.54
C ARG A 3 -71.52 0.17 -8.13
N SER A 4 -70.89 1.08 -7.37
CA SER A 4 -69.59 1.65 -7.69
C SER A 4 -68.47 0.64 -7.32
N ILE A 5 -67.68 0.26 -8.28
CA ILE A 5 -66.46 -0.55 -8.11
C ILE A 5 -65.30 0.44 -7.90
N MET A 6 -64.76 0.46 -6.67
CA MET A 6 -63.61 1.24 -6.32
C MET A 6 -62.36 0.41 -6.65
N VAL A 7 -61.65 0.77 -7.69
CA VAL A 7 -60.37 0.16 -8.10
C VAL A 7 -59.27 0.78 -7.23
N LEU A 8 -58.68 -0.05 -6.34
CA LEU A 8 -57.52 0.33 -5.52
C LEU A 8 -56.24 0.14 -6.34
N LEU A 9 -55.66 1.20 -6.83
CA LEU A 9 -54.34 1.20 -7.48
C LEU A 9 -53.26 1.13 -6.39
N ILE A 10 -52.68 -0.07 -6.17
CA ILE A 10 -51.52 -0.28 -5.33
C ILE A 10 -50.29 0.15 -6.16
N GLY A 11 -49.78 1.35 -5.88
CA GLY A 11 -48.52 1.84 -6.43
C GLY A 11 -47.35 1.05 -5.86
N MET A 12 -46.78 0.20 -6.66
CA MET A 12 -45.53 -0.53 -6.34
C MET A 12 -44.37 0.43 -6.53
N ALA A 13 -43.89 1.04 -5.44
CA ALA A 13 -42.66 1.84 -5.46
C ALA A 13 -41.48 0.92 -5.67
N LEU A 14 -40.92 0.89 -6.89
CA LEU A 14 -39.62 0.30 -7.14
C LEU A 14 -38.57 1.13 -6.40
N GLY A 15 -38.12 0.64 -5.25
CA GLY A 15 -36.94 1.16 -4.57
C GLY A 15 -35.72 0.92 -5.45
N MET A 16 -35.21 1.98 -6.12
CA MET A 16 -33.89 1.91 -6.75
C MET A 16 -32.84 1.69 -5.66
N PRO A 17 -31.93 0.68 -5.80
CA PRO A 17 -30.83 0.56 -4.88
C PRO A 17 -29.99 1.85 -4.94
N LEU A 18 -29.81 2.51 -3.79
CA LEU A 18 -28.83 3.58 -3.67
C LEU A 18 -27.45 2.93 -3.85
N ILE A 19 -26.85 3.13 -5.01
CA ILE A 19 -25.44 2.78 -5.22
C ILE A 19 -24.65 3.78 -4.38
N ALA A 20 -24.10 3.33 -3.26
CA ALA A 20 -23.21 4.15 -2.46
C ALA A 20 -21.98 4.48 -3.33
N ALA A 21 -21.76 5.76 -3.62
CA ALA A 21 -20.57 6.20 -4.33
C ALA A 21 -19.33 5.87 -3.50
N ALA A 22 -18.28 5.35 -4.13
CA ALA A 22 -17.02 5.09 -3.46
C ALA A 22 -16.43 6.40 -2.92
N ALA A 23 -16.11 6.42 -1.63
CA ALA A 23 -15.36 7.54 -1.04
C ALA A 23 -13.92 7.49 -1.53
N THR A 24 -13.38 8.63 -1.92
CA THR A 24 -11.99 8.77 -2.37
C THR A 24 -11.15 9.48 -1.31
N TYR A 25 -9.93 9.02 -1.16
CA TYR A 25 -8.98 9.48 -0.16
C TYR A 25 -7.64 9.82 -0.81
N GLN A 26 -6.97 10.82 -0.27
CA GLN A 26 -5.59 11.15 -0.60
C GLN A 26 -4.69 10.71 0.56
N LEU A 27 -3.55 10.12 0.24
CA LEU A 27 -2.53 9.79 1.24
C LEU A 27 -1.99 11.09 1.85
N ASP A 28 -1.96 11.15 3.18
CA ASP A 28 -1.33 12.20 3.97
C ASP A 28 0.12 11.78 4.26
N ALA A 29 1.07 12.36 3.52
CA ALA A 29 2.47 11.99 3.61
C ALA A 29 3.11 12.44 4.95
N ASP A 30 2.57 13.48 5.59
CA ASP A 30 3.10 13.99 6.86
C ASP A 30 2.80 13.05 8.04
N HIS A 31 1.72 12.25 7.91
CA HIS A 31 1.29 11.29 8.93
C HIS A 31 1.41 9.83 8.47
N SER A 32 2.17 9.59 7.41
CA SER A 32 2.40 8.25 6.86
C SER A 32 3.87 7.91 6.80
N SER A 33 4.20 6.63 6.77
CA SER A 33 5.56 6.16 6.61
C SER A 33 5.64 4.92 5.71
N ILE A 34 6.71 4.84 4.92
CA ILE A 34 7.07 3.66 4.13
C ILE A 34 8.50 3.28 4.49
N GLN A 35 8.66 2.11 5.08
CA GLN A 35 9.92 1.62 5.63
C GLN A 35 10.29 0.27 5.03
N PHE A 36 11.58 -0.04 5.04
CA PHE A 36 12.08 -1.37 4.72
C PHE A 36 13.12 -1.83 5.74
N LYS A 37 13.27 -3.14 5.85
CA LYS A 37 14.29 -3.78 6.67
C LYS A 37 14.93 -4.92 5.91
N ILE A 38 16.25 -4.98 5.94
CA ILE A 38 17.04 -6.03 5.28
C ILE A 38 18.18 -6.52 6.19
N ARG A 39 18.50 -7.80 6.08
CA ARG A 39 19.60 -8.39 6.84
C ARG A 39 20.96 -7.95 6.31
N HIS A 40 21.88 -7.60 7.21
CA HIS A 40 23.26 -7.19 6.90
C HIS A 40 24.26 -8.08 7.61
N LEU A 41 25.25 -8.58 6.87
CA LEU A 41 26.32 -9.48 7.33
C LEU A 41 25.81 -10.70 8.13
N THR A 42 24.56 -11.09 7.98
CA THR A 42 23.88 -12.13 8.80
C THR A 42 23.76 -11.81 10.30
N VAL A 43 24.29 -10.70 10.79
CA VAL A 43 24.36 -10.37 12.23
C VAL A 43 23.39 -9.26 12.65
N SER A 44 23.07 -8.30 11.76
CA SER A 44 22.21 -7.16 12.08
C SER A 44 21.17 -6.92 10.99
N ASN A 45 20.31 -5.94 11.20
CA ASN A 45 19.42 -5.43 10.16
C ASN A 45 19.75 -3.96 9.87
N VAL A 46 19.63 -3.58 8.63
CA VAL A 46 19.54 -2.20 8.19
C VAL A 46 18.07 -1.89 7.98
N THR A 47 17.61 -0.79 8.54
CA THR A 47 16.30 -0.18 8.24
C THR A 47 16.51 1.09 7.44
N GLY A 48 15.56 1.39 6.57
CA GLY A 48 15.52 2.65 5.84
C GLY A 48 14.08 3.05 5.57
N THR A 49 13.90 4.29 5.17
CA THR A 49 12.63 4.90 4.80
C THR A 49 12.69 5.42 3.38
N PHE A 50 11.52 5.68 2.81
CA PHE A 50 11.39 6.55 1.65
C PHE A 50 10.65 7.81 2.10
N ASN A 51 11.29 8.97 1.96
CA ASN A 51 10.80 10.23 2.52
C ASN A 51 9.86 11.00 1.58
N LYS A 52 9.71 10.55 0.32
CA LYS A 52 8.82 11.18 -0.67
C LYS A 52 7.95 10.14 -1.36
N PHE A 53 6.67 10.22 -1.09
CA PHE A 53 5.67 9.36 -1.68
C PHE A 53 4.32 10.07 -1.73
N LYS A 54 3.44 9.56 -2.58
CA LYS A 54 2.06 10.01 -2.72
C LYS A 54 1.18 8.83 -3.08
N GLY A 55 -0.11 8.97 -2.85
CA GLY A 55 -1.04 7.90 -3.19
C GLY A 55 -2.48 8.31 -3.02
N SER A 56 -3.36 7.42 -3.45
CA SER A 56 -4.81 7.56 -3.29
C SER A 56 -5.42 6.22 -2.91
N ALA A 57 -6.61 6.28 -2.33
CA ALA A 57 -7.41 5.10 -2.07
C ALA A 57 -8.88 5.38 -2.37
N SER A 58 -9.65 4.33 -2.61
CA SER A 58 -11.11 4.40 -2.66
C SER A 58 -11.71 3.23 -1.89
N LEU A 59 -12.87 3.48 -1.27
CA LEU A 59 -13.59 2.50 -0.46
C LEU A 59 -15.09 2.70 -0.66
N GLU A 60 -15.83 1.61 -0.89
CA GLU A 60 -17.29 1.64 -1.00
C GLU A 60 -17.91 1.40 0.38
N GLY A 61 -18.54 2.44 0.94
CA GLY A 61 -19.08 2.38 2.30
C GLY A 61 -18.01 2.02 3.34
N GLU A 62 -18.31 1.03 4.19
CA GLU A 62 -17.41 0.52 5.23
C GLU A 62 -16.90 -0.89 4.90
N ASP A 63 -17.07 -1.38 3.66
CA ASP A 63 -16.60 -2.73 3.28
C ASP A 63 -15.12 -2.68 2.86
N PRO A 64 -14.20 -3.20 3.71
CA PRO A 64 -12.78 -3.16 3.41
C PRO A 64 -12.38 -4.03 2.21
N SER A 65 -13.24 -4.95 1.76
CA SER A 65 -12.98 -5.78 0.59
C SER A 65 -13.01 -4.98 -0.72
N THR A 66 -13.63 -3.79 -0.71
CA THR A 66 -13.72 -2.87 -1.85
C THR A 66 -12.54 -1.89 -1.93
N LEU A 67 -11.61 -1.93 -0.96
CA LEU A 67 -10.46 -1.04 -0.91
C LEU A 67 -9.61 -1.18 -2.17
N LYS A 68 -9.44 -0.06 -2.86
CA LYS A 68 -8.44 0.12 -3.92
C LYS A 68 -7.43 1.15 -3.46
N ALA A 69 -6.15 0.91 -3.69
CA ALA A 69 -5.08 1.80 -3.31
C ALA A 69 -3.99 1.85 -4.36
N GLU A 70 -3.46 3.04 -4.58
CA GLU A 70 -2.32 3.30 -5.45
C GLU A 70 -1.32 4.14 -4.68
N VAL A 71 -0.03 3.75 -4.75
CA VAL A 71 1.06 4.48 -4.12
C VAL A 71 2.19 4.63 -5.12
N THR A 72 2.76 5.81 -5.18
CA THR A 72 3.98 6.13 -5.94
C THR A 72 5.01 6.69 -4.99
N ILE A 73 6.21 6.12 -5.00
CA ILE A 73 7.34 6.48 -4.15
C ILE A 73 8.45 7.01 -5.07
N GLU A 74 9.06 8.13 -4.70
CA GLU A 74 10.29 8.62 -5.34
C GLU A 74 11.46 7.73 -4.86
N ALA A 75 12.02 6.91 -5.75
CA ALA A 75 13.06 5.94 -5.37
C ALA A 75 14.32 6.63 -4.81
N ALA A 76 14.65 7.83 -5.30
CA ALA A 76 15.79 8.62 -4.83
C ALA A 76 15.63 9.16 -3.40
N SER A 77 14.40 9.12 -2.84
CA SER A 77 14.11 9.56 -1.47
C SER A 77 14.50 8.55 -0.39
N VAL A 78 15.19 7.48 -0.78
CA VAL A 78 15.70 6.47 0.16
C VAL A 78 16.65 7.11 1.18
N ASP A 79 16.42 6.77 2.45
CA ASP A 79 17.18 7.27 3.58
C ASP A 79 17.35 6.15 4.62
N THR A 80 18.58 5.84 4.95
CA THR A 80 18.95 4.85 5.97
C THR A 80 19.69 5.49 7.14
N GLY A 81 19.76 6.83 7.18
CA GLY A 81 20.53 7.59 8.14
C GLY A 81 22.05 7.53 7.90
N HIS A 82 22.50 7.15 6.69
CA HIS A 82 23.91 7.09 6.35
C HIS A 82 24.15 7.44 4.87
N GLU A 83 24.61 8.65 4.60
CA GLU A 83 24.72 9.26 3.28
C GLU A 83 25.40 8.36 2.23
N LYS A 84 26.60 7.83 2.53
CA LYS A 84 27.32 6.96 1.58
C LYS A 84 26.57 5.69 1.23
N ARG A 85 25.79 5.15 2.16
CA ARG A 85 24.94 3.98 1.90
C ARG A 85 23.76 4.38 1.03
N ASP A 86 23.15 5.52 1.27
CA ASP A 86 22.01 6.03 0.52
C ASP A 86 22.42 6.39 -0.91
N GLU A 87 23.61 6.95 -1.11
CA GLU A 87 24.20 7.13 -2.44
C GLU A 87 24.37 5.80 -3.17
N HIS A 88 24.91 4.76 -2.49
CA HIS A 88 25.07 3.44 -3.10
C HIS A 88 23.71 2.78 -3.41
N LEU A 89 22.71 2.95 -2.54
CA LEU A 89 21.36 2.46 -2.81
C LEU A 89 20.71 3.12 -4.03
N ARG A 90 21.07 4.37 -4.37
CA ARG A 90 20.56 5.05 -5.57
C ARG A 90 21.25 4.59 -6.86
N ASN A 91 22.42 3.98 -6.78
CA ASN A 91 23.24 3.57 -7.93
C ASN A 91 22.67 2.32 -8.65
N PRO A 92 23.19 1.98 -9.87
CA PRO A 92 22.78 0.80 -10.64
C PRO A 92 22.95 -0.54 -9.94
N ASP A 93 23.78 -0.64 -8.90
CA ASP A 93 23.94 -1.83 -8.08
C ASP A 93 22.65 -2.19 -7.32
N PHE A 94 21.78 -1.19 -7.04
CA PHE A 94 20.56 -1.35 -6.26
C PHE A 94 19.32 -0.77 -6.95
N LEU A 95 18.91 0.45 -6.61
CA LEU A 95 17.66 1.02 -7.08
C LEU A 95 17.75 1.64 -8.48
N ASP A 96 18.95 2.00 -8.92
CA ASP A 96 19.20 2.66 -10.20
C ASP A 96 18.22 3.81 -10.45
N THR A 97 18.17 4.75 -9.50
CA THR A 97 17.13 5.78 -9.43
C THR A 97 17.15 6.75 -10.62
N ALA A 98 18.27 6.84 -11.32
CA ALA A 98 18.38 7.62 -12.55
C ALA A 98 17.57 6.99 -13.69
N LYS A 99 17.52 5.67 -13.76
CA LYS A 99 16.77 4.93 -14.77
C LYS A 99 15.35 4.57 -14.29
N TYR A 100 15.18 4.29 -13.02
CA TYR A 100 13.93 3.88 -12.40
C TYR A 100 13.55 4.83 -11.25
N PRO A 101 13.09 6.05 -11.56
CA PRO A 101 12.87 7.09 -10.54
C PRO A 101 11.69 6.81 -9.61
N ALA A 102 10.80 5.90 -9.97
CA ALA A 102 9.60 5.60 -9.20
C ALA A 102 9.49 4.12 -8.83
N ILE A 103 9.04 3.87 -7.60
CA ILE A 103 8.50 2.58 -7.15
C ILE A 103 6.99 2.77 -7.04
N THR A 104 6.21 1.82 -7.58
CA THR A 104 4.74 1.93 -7.55
C THR A 104 4.09 0.67 -7.01
N PHE A 105 3.00 0.85 -6.30
CA PHE A 105 2.10 -0.25 -5.92
C PHE A 105 0.69 0.08 -6.37
N VAL A 106 0.02 -0.88 -7.03
CA VAL A 106 -1.37 -0.78 -7.47
C VAL A 106 -2.13 -2.01 -6.98
N SER A 107 -3.11 -1.80 -6.13
CA SER A 107 -3.93 -2.90 -5.61
C SER A 107 -4.80 -3.51 -6.69
N LYS A 108 -5.00 -4.82 -6.63
CA LYS A 108 -5.92 -5.58 -7.50
C LYS A 108 -7.16 -6.04 -6.74
N LYS A 109 -6.95 -6.56 -5.55
CA LYS A 109 -8.03 -7.10 -4.71
C LYS A 109 -7.62 -7.14 -3.25
N VAL A 110 -8.62 -7.12 -2.39
CA VAL A 110 -8.48 -7.43 -0.96
C VAL A 110 -9.12 -8.79 -0.70
N ILE A 111 -8.45 -9.63 0.06
CA ILE A 111 -8.93 -10.94 0.48
C ILE A 111 -8.90 -11.05 2.00
N LYS A 112 -9.83 -11.81 2.56
CA LYS A 112 -9.80 -12.17 3.97
C LYS A 112 -8.73 -13.24 4.17
N GLY A 113 -7.75 -12.95 5.02
CA GLY A 113 -6.77 -13.92 5.47
C GLY A 113 -7.28 -14.71 6.67
N ASP A 114 -6.38 -15.54 7.21
CA ASP A 114 -6.66 -16.32 8.41
C ASP A 114 -6.95 -15.39 9.60
N SER A 115 -7.84 -15.81 10.50
CA SER A 115 -8.20 -15.05 11.71
C SER A 115 -8.85 -13.69 11.45
N GLY A 116 -9.46 -13.47 10.26
CA GLY A 116 -10.15 -12.23 9.93
C GLY A 116 -9.23 -11.06 9.54
N LYS A 117 -7.92 -11.26 9.49
CA LYS A 117 -6.98 -10.28 8.94
C LYS A 117 -7.20 -10.11 7.45
N LEU A 118 -6.92 -8.93 6.94
CA LEU A 118 -7.03 -8.64 5.51
C LEU A 118 -5.67 -8.81 4.83
N LYS A 119 -5.73 -9.11 3.54
CA LYS A 119 -4.56 -9.11 2.66
C LYS A 119 -4.91 -8.33 1.41
N ILE A 120 -4.06 -7.38 1.05
CA ILE A 120 -4.18 -6.67 -0.22
C ILE A 120 -3.20 -7.26 -1.22
N VAL A 121 -3.71 -7.74 -2.34
CA VAL A 121 -2.93 -8.27 -3.45
C VAL A 121 -2.80 -7.18 -4.51
N GLY A 122 -1.61 -6.92 -5.00
CA GLY A 122 -1.37 -5.88 -5.98
C GLY A 122 -0.04 -6.03 -6.70
N ASP A 123 0.14 -5.22 -7.73
CA ASP A 123 1.36 -5.15 -8.50
C ASP A 123 2.33 -4.14 -7.88
N LEU A 124 3.48 -4.62 -7.43
CA LEU A 124 4.63 -3.81 -7.06
C LEU A 124 5.57 -3.70 -8.28
N THR A 125 5.85 -2.47 -8.68
CA THR A 125 6.91 -2.19 -9.68
C THR A 125 8.10 -1.59 -8.94
N LEU A 126 9.23 -2.27 -9.00
CA LEU A 126 10.50 -1.89 -8.39
C LEU A 126 11.62 -2.16 -9.38
N HIS A 127 12.56 -1.22 -9.53
CA HIS A 127 13.70 -1.36 -10.46
C HIS A 127 13.26 -1.73 -11.90
N GLY A 128 12.11 -1.19 -12.35
CA GLY A 128 11.52 -1.46 -13.66
C GLY A 128 10.87 -2.84 -13.83
N VAL A 129 10.85 -3.68 -12.82
CA VAL A 129 10.23 -5.01 -12.84
C VAL A 129 8.94 -4.98 -12.02
N THR A 130 7.86 -5.50 -12.60
CA THR A 130 6.56 -5.63 -11.92
C THR A 130 6.34 -7.07 -11.44
N ARG A 131 5.94 -7.23 -10.20
CA ARG A 131 5.55 -8.49 -9.58
C ARG A 131 4.29 -8.32 -8.75
N GLU A 132 3.42 -9.33 -8.79
CA GLU A 132 2.31 -9.40 -7.86
C GLU A 132 2.84 -9.77 -6.48
N ILE A 133 2.48 -8.96 -5.48
CA ILE A 133 2.81 -9.21 -4.07
C ILE A 133 1.55 -9.23 -3.23
N THR A 134 1.66 -9.78 -2.04
CA THR A 134 0.62 -9.74 -1.01
C THR A 134 1.13 -8.96 0.19
N VAL A 135 0.36 -7.98 0.62
CA VAL A 135 0.59 -7.19 1.82
C VAL A 135 -0.42 -7.62 2.88
N ASP A 136 0.06 -8.07 4.03
CA ASP A 136 -0.78 -8.27 5.21
C ASP A 136 -1.24 -6.89 5.69
N LEU A 137 -2.55 -6.71 5.88
CA LEU A 137 -3.16 -5.42 6.14
C LEU A 137 -3.96 -5.44 7.44
N GLU A 138 -3.74 -4.43 8.27
CA GLU A 138 -4.57 -4.10 9.42
C GLU A 138 -5.27 -2.76 9.15
N GLY A 139 -6.60 -2.75 9.23
CA GLY A 139 -7.41 -1.63 8.76
C GLY A 139 -8.16 -1.97 7.45
N PRO A 140 -8.71 -0.97 6.72
CA PRO A 140 -8.76 0.44 7.12
C PRO A 140 -9.55 0.65 8.42
N THR A 141 -9.12 1.62 9.22
CA THR A 141 -9.86 1.98 10.45
C THR A 141 -11.23 2.55 10.07
N PRO A 142 -12.20 2.56 11.01
CA PRO A 142 -13.39 3.38 10.85
C PRO A 142 -13.02 4.84 10.56
N GLU A 143 -13.86 5.52 9.77
CA GLU A 143 -13.65 6.94 9.48
C GLU A 143 -13.85 7.79 10.73
N ILE A 144 -12.94 8.71 10.98
CA ILE A 144 -13.04 9.71 12.04
C ILE A 144 -13.01 11.11 11.46
N LYS A 145 -13.60 12.06 12.15
CA LYS A 145 -13.48 13.50 11.84
C LYS A 145 -12.44 14.12 12.75
N ASP A 146 -11.39 14.71 12.16
CA ASP A 146 -10.34 15.38 12.92
C ASP A 146 -10.79 16.76 13.44
N PRO A 147 -10.04 17.41 14.35
CA PRO A 147 -10.38 18.75 14.83
C PRO A 147 -10.44 19.82 13.75
N GLY A 148 -9.76 19.64 12.62
CA GLY A 148 -9.80 20.52 11.45
C GLY A 148 -11.03 20.31 10.55
N GLY A 149 -11.85 19.30 10.85
CA GLY A 149 -13.06 18.98 10.11
C GLY A 149 -12.87 18.00 8.96
N ASN A 150 -11.64 17.47 8.74
CA ASN A 150 -11.36 16.49 7.71
C ASN A 150 -11.75 15.08 8.17
N PHE A 151 -12.17 14.24 7.23
CA PHE A 151 -12.40 12.83 7.50
C PHE A 151 -11.14 12.03 7.21
N ARG A 152 -10.75 11.18 8.16
CA ARG A 152 -9.50 10.42 8.11
C ARG A 152 -9.72 8.93 8.38
N ARG A 153 -8.87 8.12 7.76
CA ARG A 153 -8.73 6.67 8.02
C ARG A 153 -7.25 6.29 8.06
N GLY A 154 -6.93 5.23 8.76
CA GLY A 154 -5.57 4.69 8.78
C GLY A 154 -5.54 3.21 8.43
N ALA A 155 -4.39 2.75 7.97
CA ALA A 155 -4.08 1.32 7.83
C ALA A 155 -2.59 1.09 8.02
N THR A 156 -2.23 -0.09 8.54
CA THR A 156 -0.86 -0.57 8.58
C THR A 156 -0.71 -1.80 7.70
N GLY A 157 0.46 -1.96 7.11
CA GLY A 157 0.70 -3.11 6.25
C GLY A 157 2.12 -3.61 6.34
N SER A 158 2.30 -4.91 6.05
CA SER A 158 3.62 -5.49 5.91
C SER A 158 3.69 -6.51 4.78
N ALA A 159 4.83 -6.57 4.11
CA ALA A 159 5.10 -7.53 3.06
C ALA A 159 6.54 -8.00 3.11
N ARG A 160 6.82 -9.17 2.54
CA ARG A 160 8.16 -9.67 2.31
C ARG A 160 8.35 -9.93 0.83
N ILE A 161 9.46 -9.48 0.30
CA ILE A 161 9.86 -9.70 -1.08
C ILE A 161 11.30 -10.21 -1.16
N ASP A 162 11.63 -10.94 -2.19
CA ASP A 162 13.02 -11.19 -2.57
C ASP A 162 13.44 -10.10 -3.58
N ARG A 163 14.44 -9.29 -3.22
CA ARG A 163 14.92 -8.20 -4.08
C ARG A 163 15.42 -8.68 -5.44
N ARG A 164 15.85 -9.93 -5.55
CA ARG A 164 16.37 -10.53 -6.78
C ARG A 164 15.25 -10.74 -7.82
N ASP A 165 14.01 -10.93 -7.37
CA ASP A 165 12.84 -11.02 -8.26
C ASP A 165 12.59 -9.73 -9.04
N PHE A 166 13.19 -8.62 -8.56
CA PHE A 166 13.17 -7.30 -9.18
C PHE A 166 14.50 -6.93 -9.85
N GLY A 167 15.41 -7.90 -10.04
CA GLY A 167 16.68 -7.67 -10.70
C GLY A 167 17.75 -7.00 -9.84
N ILE A 168 17.51 -6.78 -8.54
CA ILE A 168 18.48 -6.19 -7.61
C ILE A 168 19.33 -7.33 -7.04
N THR A 169 20.42 -7.67 -7.71
CA THR A 169 21.22 -8.87 -7.43
C THR A 169 22.58 -8.60 -6.79
N TRP A 170 22.99 -7.33 -6.70
CA TRP A 170 24.30 -6.98 -6.13
C TRP A 170 24.52 -7.62 -4.75
N ASN A 171 25.69 -8.23 -4.55
CA ASN A 171 26.13 -8.78 -3.28
C ASN A 171 27.64 -8.97 -3.25
N LYS A 172 28.17 -9.21 -2.06
CA LYS A 172 29.51 -9.75 -1.85
C LYS A 172 29.43 -10.97 -0.94
N VAL A 173 30.23 -11.97 -1.23
CA VAL A 173 30.37 -13.16 -0.38
C VAL A 173 31.41 -12.86 0.70
N LEU A 174 31.12 -13.22 1.93
CA LEU A 174 32.03 -13.10 3.05
C LEU A 174 32.98 -14.30 3.05
N ASP A 175 34.17 -14.17 3.63
CA ASP A 175 35.13 -15.27 3.79
C ASP A 175 34.52 -16.46 4.55
N SER A 176 33.54 -16.19 5.42
CA SER A 176 32.74 -17.21 6.13
C SER A 176 31.66 -17.90 5.27
N GLY A 177 31.52 -17.55 3.98
CA GLY A 177 30.51 -18.09 3.07
C GLY A 177 29.15 -17.40 3.14
N GLY A 178 28.95 -16.41 4.03
CA GLY A 178 27.72 -15.62 4.14
C GLY A 178 27.64 -14.49 3.11
N LEU A 179 26.48 -13.85 3.02
CA LEU A 179 26.24 -12.70 2.16
C LEU A 179 26.33 -11.39 2.94
N VAL A 180 26.88 -10.34 2.32
CA VAL A 180 26.91 -8.98 2.93
C VAL A 180 25.51 -8.43 3.08
N VAL A 181 24.64 -8.62 2.08
CA VAL A 181 23.26 -8.14 2.07
C VAL A 181 22.29 -9.31 1.88
N GLY A 182 21.28 -9.41 2.72
CA GLY A 182 20.22 -10.41 2.59
C GLY A 182 19.43 -10.26 1.28
N ASN A 183 18.72 -11.31 0.91
CA ASN A 183 17.86 -11.26 -0.28
C ASN A 183 16.44 -10.86 0.06
N GLU A 184 15.93 -11.27 1.22
CA GLU A 184 14.61 -10.90 1.70
C GLU A 184 14.60 -9.47 2.25
N VAL A 185 13.66 -8.68 1.78
CA VAL A 185 13.35 -7.34 2.26
C VAL A 185 11.97 -7.38 2.88
N THR A 186 11.86 -6.96 4.14
CA THR A 186 10.56 -6.73 4.78
C THR A 186 10.17 -5.28 4.59
N ILE A 187 8.98 -5.04 4.08
CA ILE A 187 8.36 -3.72 3.88
C ILE A 187 7.35 -3.50 5.00
N TYR A 188 7.33 -2.31 5.58
CA TYR A 188 6.34 -1.85 6.54
C TYR A 188 5.76 -0.53 6.05
N VAL A 189 4.45 -0.40 6.12
CA VAL A 189 3.75 0.84 5.77
C VAL A 189 2.78 1.21 6.88
N GLU A 190 2.78 2.48 7.21
CA GLU A 190 1.76 3.11 8.05
C GLU A 190 1.17 4.25 7.23
N ILE A 191 -0.10 4.15 6.91
CA ILE A 191 -0.76 5.06 5.99
C ILE A 191 -1.93 5.73 6.69
N GLU A 192 -1.97 7.04 6.57
CA GLU A 192 -3.13 7.85 6.88
C GLU A 192 -3.71 8.43 5.59
N TRP A 193 -5.00 8.37 5.45
CA TRP A 193 -5.74 8.92 4.31
C TRP A 193 -6.70 10.03 4.76
N VAL A 194 -6.76 11.09 3.97
CA VAL A 194 -7.73 12.18 4.11
C VAL A 194 -8.74 12.10 2.97
N ARG A 195 -10.02 12.14 3.32
CA ARG A 195 -11.13 12.12 2.35
C ARG A 195 -11.14 13.39 1.50
N LYS A 196 -11.36 13.22 0.21
CA LYS A 196 -11.54 14.29 -0.79
C LYS A 196 -13.00 14.74 -0.88
#